data_a99c19c444191427956d410a4ce82f1b
#
_entry.id   a99c19c444191427956d410a4ce82f1b
#
_cell.length_a   1.000
_cell.length_b   1.000
_cell.length_c   1.000
_cell.angle_alpha   90.00
_cell.angle_beta   90.00
_cell.angle_gamma   90.00
#
_symmetry.space_group_name_H-M   'P 1'
#
loop_
_entity.id
_entity.type
_entity.pdbx_description
1 polymer ?
#
loop_
_entity_poly.entity_id
_entity_poly.type
_entity_poly.pdbx_seq_one_letter_code
_entity_poly.pdbx_strand_id
1 'polypeptide(L)'
;MTIKKLTAMPYAQAHIEIDNENNINLFSYVTLVATITHDGWVTVNGLYSMTTRKHISAFMKEYGGVLDFQSAKAAYEGGYRINKFTGEIEELGN
;
A
#
# COMPACT_ATOMS: atom_id res chain seq x y z
N MET A 1 -15.15 -8.42 6.39
CA MET A 1 -14.32 -7.31 5.88
C MET A 1 -14.41 -6.12 6.83
N THR A 2 -13.28 -5.44 7.04
CA THR A 2 -13.22 -4.25 7.88
C THR A 2 -12.85 -3.05 7.02
N ILE A 3 -13.59 -1.95 7.18
CA ILE A 3 -13.31 -0.71 6.46
C ILE A 3 -12.87 0.34 7.49
N LYS A 4 -11.72 0.98 7.23
CA LYS A 4 -11.12 1.95 8.14
C LYS A 4 -10.60 3.15 7.36
N LYS A 5 -10.43 4.27 8.05
CA LYS A 5 -9.77 5.44 7.48
C LYS A 5 -8.28 5.40 7.79
N LEU A 6 -7.48 6.13 7.00
CA LEU A 6 -6.07 6.33 7.32
C LEU A 6 -5.97 7.17 8.58
N THR A 7 -5.19 6.72 9.55
CA THR A 7 -5.06 7.42 10.84
C THR A 7 -4.49 8.83 10.66
N ALA A 8 -3.46 8.97 9.81
CA ALA A 8 -2.81 10.25 9.59
C ALA A 8 -3.62 11.20 8.72
N MET A 9 -4.60 10.69 7.98
CA MET A 9 -5.40 11.48 7.03
C MET A 9 -6.88 11.07 7.10
N PRO A 10 -7.53 11.26 8.26
CA PRO A 10 -8.90 10.73 8.45
C PRO A 10 -9.96 11.41 7.58
N TYR A 11 -9.65 12.60 7.04
CA TYR A 11 -10.59 13.33 6.18
C TYR A 11 -10.25 13.17 4.69
N ALA A 12 -9.23 12.39 4.35
CA ALA A 12 -8.85 12.17 2.96
C ALA A 12 -9.91 11.34 2.23
N GLN A 13 -9.96 11.48 0.91
CA GLN A 13 -10.76 10.62 0.04
C GLN A 13 -10.01 9.30 -0.18
N ALA A 14 -9.75 8.61 0.92
CA ALA A 14 -9.02 7.34 0.92
C ALA A 14 -9.54 6.49 2.07
N HIS A 15 -9.49 5.18 1.90
CA HIS A 15 -9.87 4.26 2.96
C HIS A 15 -9.11 2.94 2.83
N ILE A 16 -9.15 2.19 3.92
CA ILE A 16 -8.52 0.88 4.02
C ILE A 16 -9.63 -0.17 4.05
N GLU A 17 -9.48 -1.23 3.26
CA GLU A 17 -10.33 -2.42 3.36
C GLU A 17 -9.46 -3.60 3.74
N ILE A 18 -9.76 -4.22 4.87
CA ILE A 18 -9.06 -5.43 5.31
C ILE A 18 -9.99 -6.60 5.01
N ASP A 19 -9.57 -7.48 4.13
CA ASP A 19 -10.40 -8.59 3.69
C ASP A 19 -10.35 -9.78 4.67
N ASN A 20 -11.06 -10.85 4.34
CA ASN A 20 -11.17 -12.02 5.23
C ASN A 20 -9.86 -12.79 5.35
N GLU A 21 -8.91 -12.57 4.47
CA GLU A 21 -7.58 -13.17 4.51
C GLU A 21 -6.56 -12.25 5.18
N ASN A 22 -7.03 -11.14 5.77
CA ASN A 22 -6.19 -10.13 6.42
C ASN A 22 -5.23 -9.41 5.47
N ASN A 23 -5.58 -9.33 4.19
CA ASN A 23 -4.88 -8.46 3.27
C ASN A 23 -5.39 -7.03 3.47
N ILE A 24 -4.47 -6.07 3.50
CA ILE A 24 -4.77 -4.67 3.76
C ILE A 24 -4.72 -3.92 2.44
N ASN A 25 -5.86 -3.41 2.01
CA ASN A 25 -6.02 -2.77 0.71
C ASN A 25 -6.27 -1.29 0.87
N LEU A 26 -5.47 -0.47 0.18
CA LEU A 26 -5.65 0.98 0.19
C LEU A 26 -6.39 1.42 -1.07
N PHE A 27 -7.49 2.11 -0.87
CA PHE A 27 -8.23 2.76 -1.95
C PHE A 27 -8.01 4.26 -1.88
N SER A 28 -7.63 4.85 -3.00
CA SER A 28 -7.55 6.30 -3.18
C SER A 28 -8.72 6.66 -4.06
N TYR A 29 -9.67 7.41 -3.51
CA TYR A 29 -10.99 7.56 -4.11
C TYR A 29 -11.62 6.18 -4.29
N VAL A 30 -11.90 5.75 -5.52
CA VAL A 30 -12.49 4.43 -5.77
C VAL A 30 -11.48 3.43 -6.34
N THR A 31 -10.21 3.82 -6.43
CA THR A 31 -9.17 3.02 -7.09
C THR A 31 -8.32 2.29 -6.06
N LEU A 32 -8.15 0.99 -6.24
CA LEU A 32 -7.22 0.20 -5.43
C LEU A 32 -5.80 0.56 -5.87
N VAL A 33 -5.03 1.20 -4.98
CA VAL A 33 -3.70 1.72 -5.32
C VAL A 33 -2.56 0.97 -4.65
N ALA A 34 -2.81 0.26 -3.55
CA ALA A 34 -1.77 -0.52 -2.87
C ALA A 34 -2.39 -1.62 -2.04
N THR A 35 -1.63 -2.69 -1.84
CA THR A 35 -2.05 -3.82 -1.01
C THR A 35 -0.85 -4.31 -0.21
N ILE A 36 -1.08 -4.64 1.06
CA ILE A 36 -0.12 -5.37 1.88
C ILE A 36 -0.78 -6.67 2.28
N THR A 37 -0.22 -7.80 1.83
CA THR A 37 -0.78 -9.11 2.15
C THR A 37 -0.49 -9.47 3.60
N HIS A 38 -1.23 -10.45 4.14
CA HIS A 38 -1.03 -10.86 5.53
C HIS A 38 0.39 -11.38 5.80
N ASP A 39 1.06 -11.91 4.78
CA ASP A 39 2.44 -12.38 4.88
C ASP A 39 3.47 -11.29 4.54
N GLY A 40 3.03 -10.05 4.37
CA GLY A 40 3.91 -8.90 4.32
C GLY A 40 4.29 -8.36 2.95
N TRP A 41 3.74 -8.90 1.87
CA TRP A 41 4.07 -8.42 0.54
C TRP A 41 3.36 -7.10 0.24
N VAL A 42 4.16 -6.10 -0.11
CA VAL A 42 3.68 -4.76 -0.47
C VAL A 42 3.68 -4.62 -1.98
N THR A 43 2.52 -4.33 -2.55
CA THR A 43 2.35 -4.09 -3.98
C THR A 43 1.68 -2.74 -4.18
N VAL A 44 2.23 -1.92 -5.08
CA VAL A 44 1.64 -0.64 -5.48
C VAL A 44 1.14 -0.77 -6.90
N ASN A 45 -0.11 -0.39 -7.13
CA ASN A 45 -0.74 -0.50 -8.44
C ASN A 45 -0.59 0.76 -9.29
N GLY A 46 -0.34 1.91 -8.68
CA GLY A 46 -0.13 3.14 -9.41
C GLY A 46 0.14 4.33 -8.51
N LEU A 47 0.83 5.31 -9.03
CA LEU A 47 1.17 6.55 -8.33
C LEU A 47 0.47 7.75 -8.97
N TYR A 48 -0.74 7.56 -9.42
CA TYR A 48 -1.55 8.40 -10.31
C TYR A 48 -1.42 9.92 -10.14
N SER A 49 -1.37 10.43 -8.89
CA SER A 49 -1.34 11.88 -8.63
C SER A 49 -0.59 12.16 -7.35
N MET A 50 -0.32 13.44 -7.06
CA MET A 50 0.28 13.83 -5.78
C MET A 50 -0.61 13.42 -4.61
N THR A 51 -1.93 13.51 -4.77
CA THR A 51 -2.87 13.09 -3.74
C THR A 51 -2.76 11.59 -3.47
N THR A 52 -2.71 10.76 -4.54
CA THR A 52 -2.50 9.32 -4.41
C THR A 52 -1.18 9.02 -3.69
N ARG A 53 -0.11 9.73 -4.04
CA ARG A 53 1.19 9.55 -3.39
C ARG A 53 1.13 9.86 -1.90
N LYS A 54 0.40 10.90 -1.50
CA LYS A 54 0.19 11.23 -0.08
C LYS A 54 -0.58 10.13 0.63
N HIS A 55 -1.59 9.57 -0.01
CA HIS A 55 -2.35 8.45 0.56
C HIS A 55 -1.46 7.23 0.78
N ILE A 56 -0.63 6.88 -0.21
CA ILE A 56 0.29 5.75 -0.11
C ILE A 56 1.33 6.01 0.98
N SER A 57 1.85 7.24 1.09
CA SER A 57 2.80 7.60 2.13
C SER A 57 2.22 7.38 3.53
N ALA A 58 0.99 7.85 3.76
CA ALA A 58 0.30 7.66 5.03
C ALA A 58 0.03 6.17 5.29
N PHE A 59 -0.34 5.42 4.26
CA PHE A 59 -0.57 3.98 4.34
C PHE A 59 0.69 3.24 4.77
N MET A 60 1.82 3.56 4.16
CA MET A 60 3.10 2.91 4.51
C MET A 60 3.52 3.25 5.93
N LYS A 61 3.28 4.47 6.40
CA LYS A 61 3.58 4.83 7.79
C LYS A 61 2.76 4.01 8.78
N GLU A 62 1.54 3.70 8.44
CA GLU A 62 0.62 2.99 9.33
C GLU A 62 0.81 1.48 9.26
N TYR A 63 1.02 0.92 8.07
CA TYR A 63 1.02 -0.52 7.84
C TYR A 63 2.32 -1.09 7.27
N GLY A 64 3.21 -0.25 6.78
CA GLY A 64 4.39 -0.68 6.05
C GLY A 64 5.55 -1.21 6.89
N GLY A 65 5.44 -1.16 8.21
CA GLY A 65 6.54 -1.56 9.08
C GLY A 65 7.76 -0.69 8.87
N VAL A 66 8.89 -1.31 8.55
CA VAL A 66 10.14 -0.58 8.29
C VAL A 66 10.19 0.03 6.89
N LEU A 67 9.28 -0.35 6.01
CA LEU A 67 9.22 0.19 4.66
C LEU A 67 8.46 1.52 4.65
N ASP A 68 8.91 2.43 3.79
CA ASP A 68 8.30 3.75 3.66
C ASP A 68 7.78 3.96 2.24
N PHE A 69 7.33 5.18 1.95
CA PHE A 69 6.85 5.53 0.62
C PHE A 69 7.93 5.33 -0.44
N GLN A 70 9.20 5.66 -0.13
CA GLN A 70 10.28 5.51 -1.10
C GLN A 70 10.50 4.04 -1.47
N SER A 71 10.38 3.14 -0.50
CA SER A 71 10.46 1.70 -0.76
C SER A 71 9.34 1.24 -1.68
N ALA A 72 8.12 1.68 -1.41
CA ALA A 72 6.94 1.34 -2.21
C ALA A 72 7.05 1.90 -3.63
N LYS A 73 7.51 3.16 -3.75
CA LYS A 73 7.72 3.82 -5.04
C LYS A 73 8.76 3.09 -5.88
N ALA A 74 9.90 2.73 -5.27
CA ALA A 74 10.97 2.00 -5.95
C ALA A 74 10.48 0.64 -6.44
N ALA A 75 9.69 -0.06 -5.64
CA ALA A 75 9.11 -1.33 -6.03
C ALA A 75 8.17 -1.16 -7.23
N TYR A 76 7.30 -0.15 -7.18
CA TYR A 76 6.39 0.11 -8.29
C TYR A 76 7.15 0.43 -9.58
N GLU A 77 8.14 1.32 -9.50
CA GLU A 77 8.92 1.74 -10.67
C GLU A 77 9.77 0.60 -11.22
N GLY A 78 10.24 -0.29 -10.34
CA GLY A 78 11.05 -1.44 -10.74
C GLY A 78 10.24 -2.65 -11.19
N GLY A 79 8.91 -2.62 -11.04
CA GLY A 79 8.06 -3.73 -11.46
C GLY A 79 8.12 -4.93 -10.53
N TYR A 80 8.32 -4.70 -9.24
CA TYR A 80 8.38 -5.79 -8.26
C TYR A 80 7.53 -5.46 -7.02
N ARG A 81 7.34 -6.46 -6.17
CA ARG A 81 6.78 -6.30 -4.83
C ARG A 81 7.87 -6.54 -3.80
N ILE A 82 7.70 -5.98 -2.62
CA ILE A 82 8.71 -6.09 -1.56
C ILE A 82 8.04 -6.55 -0.27
N ASN A 83 8.71 -7.44 0.45
CA ASN A 83 8.18 -7.99 1.70
C ASN A 83 8.66 -7.15 2.89
N LYS A 84 7.71 -6.65 3.66
CA LYS A 84 8.01 -5.77 4.80
C LYS A 84 8.65 -6.51 5.98
N PHE A 85 8.52 -7.83 6.03
CA PHE A 85 9.11 -8.62 7.12
C PHE A 85 10.52 -9.12 6.79
N THR A 86 10.77 -9.48 5.55
CA THR A 86 12.02 -10.11 5.14
C THR A 86 12.91 -9.22 4.29
N GLY A 87 12.35 -8.18 3.67
CA GLY A 87 13.06 -7.35 2.71
C GLY A 87 13.22 -7.97 1.34
N GLU A 88 12.67 -9.17 1.14
CA GLU A 88 12.75 -9.85 -0.14
C GLU A 88 12.01 -9.08 -1.25
N ILE A 89 12.53 -9.22 -2.46
CA ILE A 89 11.95 -8.61 -3.66
C ILE A 89 11.52 -9.75 -4.59
N GLU A 90 10.33 -9.60 -5.19
CA GLU A 90 9.81 -10.56 -6.14
C GLU A 90 9.27 -9.81 -7.35
N GLU A 91 9.77 -10.12 -8.53
CA GLU A 91 9.29 -9.49 -9.76
C GLU A 91 7.81 -9.81 -9.97
N LEU A 92 7.06 -8.78 -10.35
CA LEU A 92 5.68 -8.96 -10.75
C LEU A 92 5.70 -9.48 -12.18
N GLY A 93 5.31 -10.71 -12.36
CA GLY A 93 5.28 -11.32 -13.67
C GLY A 93 4.37 -10.57 -14.63
N ASN A 94 4.62 -10.66 -15.89
CA ASN A 94 3.81 -10.05 -16.93
C ASN A 94 3.34 -11.09 -17.93
#